data_c8be830980840988279c1c5e92aca6fd
#
_entry.id   c8be830980840988279c1c5e92aca6fd
#
_cell.length_a   1.000
_cell.length_b   1.000
_cell.length_c   1.000
_cell.angle_alpha   90.00
_cell.angle_beta   90.00
_cell.angle_gamma   90.00
#
_symmetry.space_group_name_H-M   'P 1'
#
loop_
_entity.id
_entity.type
_entity.pdbx_description
1 polymer ?
#
loop_
_entity_poly.entity_id
_entity_poly.type
_entity_poly.pdbx_seq_one_letter_code
_entity_poly.pdbx_strand_id
1 'polypeptide(L)'
;LDCLWPEARAPFLLREVFDAEYEQVAEAIGRSKASARQIVHRAKRRLENARESAGMKAPPMPAVAQLELLRRLVQAISSGHLEGIKRLLAEEAEMLGDFGDVRPSLARPLFGAQRIAQLYYAMHLRHGDAMRLELAILNGEWSLLRYIDGALDSVQTFEFTNVQVSRVRIQRNPVKLATLKDKPLVS
;
A
#
# COMPACT_ATOMS: atom_id res chain seq x y z
N LEU A 1 10.75 -7.03 4.44
CA LEU A 1 9.93 -8.19 4.87
C LEU A 1 8.46 -8.11 4.40
N ASP A 2 8.04 -6.98 3.84
CA ASP A 2 6.63 -6.75 3.42
C ASP A 2 6.20 -7.65 2.25
N CYS A 3 7.14 -8.17 1.47
CA CYS A 3 6.88 -9.15 0.42
C CYS A 3 6.64 -10.58 0.94
N LEU A 4 6.85 -10.86 2.23
CA LEU A 4 6.57 -12.17 2.83
C LEU A 4 5.16 -12.25 3.39
N TRP A 5 4.55 -13.46 3.29
CA TRP A 5 3.31 -13.74 4.01
C TRP A 5 3.51 -13.61 5.52
N PRO A 6 2.51 -13.20 6.28
CA PRO A 6 2.61 -13.09 7.74
C PRO A 6 3.18 -14.34 8.41
N GLU A 7 2.70 -15.53 7.98
CA GLU A 7 3.13 -16.82 8.53
C GLU A 7 4.59 -17.19 8.21
N ALA A 8 5.20 -16.57 7.19
CA ALA A 8 6.58 -16.84 6.82
C ALA A 8 7.58 -15.87 7.47
N ARG A 9 7.10 -14.74 8.01
CA ARG A 9 7.98 -13.71 8.60
C ARG A 9 8.72 -14.21 9.84
N ALA A 10 7.99 -14.79 10.79
CA ALA A 10 8.59 -15.30 12.02
C ALA A 10 9.57 -16.45 11.76
N PRO A 11 9.23 -17.52 11.00
CA PRO A 11 10.19 -18.58 10.67
C PRO A 11 11.44 -18.07 9.95
N PHE A 12 11.26 -17.13 9.02
CA PHE A 12 12.38 -16.54 8.29
C PHE A 12 13.31 -15.76 9.22
N LEU A 13 12.77 -14.90 10.09
CA LEU A 13 13.55 -14.12 11.04
C LEU A 13 14.28 -15.01 12.03
N LEU A 14 13.60 -16.02 12.61
CA LEU A 14 14.20 -16.96 13.52
C LEU A 14 15.41 -17.67 12.90
N ARG A 15 15.28 -18.11 11.64
CA ARG A 15 16.36 -18.84 10.97
C ARG A 15 17.48 -17.93 10.43
N GLU A 16 17.14 -16.85 9.70
CA GLU A 16 18.12 -16.07 8.93
C GLU A 16 18.71 -14.89 9.71
N VAL A 17 18.06 -14.44 10.77
CA VAL A 17 18.52 -13.32 11.60
C VAL A 17 19.02 -13.79 12.97
N PHE A 18 18.28 -14.69 13.60
CA PHE A 18 18.61 -15.23 14.92
C PHE A 18 19.34 -16.56 14.89
N ASP A 19 19.61 -17.10 13.70
CA ASP A 19 20.34 -18.35 13.44
C ASP A 19 19.79 -19.57 14.22
N ALA A 20 18.48 -19.56 14.52
CA ALA A 20 17.81 -20.63 15.22
C ALA A 20 17.81 -21.93 14.40
N GLU A 21 18.04 -23.08 15.04
CA GLU A 21 17.95 -24.36 14.37
C GLU A 21 16.53 -24.67 13.88
N TYR A 22 16.40 -25.46 12.81
CA TYR A 22 15.07 -25.77 12.23
C TYR A 22 14.13 -26.49 13.20
N GLU A 23 14.64 -27.16 14.18
CA GLU A 23 13.90 -27.76 15.29
C GLU A 23 13.20 -26.68 16.12
N GLN A 24 13.95 -25.66 16.51
CA GLN A 24 13.48 -24.52 17.30
C GLN A 24 12.47 -23.69 16.50
N VAL A 25 12.74 -23.48 15.20
CA VAL A 25 11.81 -22.80 14.30
C VAL A 25 10.50 -23.58 14.18
N ALA A 26 10.57 -24.91 14.04
CA ALA A 26 9.42 -25.79 13.92
C ALA A 26 8.56 -25.76 15.19
N GLU A 27 9.20 -25.81 16.36
CA GLU A 27 8.54 -25.70 17.66
C GLU A 27 7.84 -24.35 17.82
N ALA A 28 8.54 -23.24 17.51
CA ALA A 28 8.01 -21.87 17.63
C ALA A 28 6.77 -21.61 16.76
N ILE A 29 6.66 -22.30 15.62
CA ILE A 29 5.51 -22.12 14.69
C ILE A 29 4.49 -23.25 14.75
N GLY A 30 4.69 -24.23 15.62
CA GLY A 30 3.78 -25.39 15.76
C GLY A 30 3.70 -26.28 14.52
N ARG A 31 4.83 -26.45 13.78
CA ARG A 31 4.89 -27.23 12.54
C ARG A 31 6.00 -28.29 12.59
N SER A 32 6.04 -29.20 11.62
CA SER A 32 7.15 -30.12 11.47
C SER A 32 8.44 -29.44 10.99
N LYS A 33 9.62 -29.99 11.31
CA LYS A 33 10.90 -29.53 10.81
C LYS A 33 10.95 -29.43 9.29
N ALA A 34 10.36 -30.39 8.59
CA ALA A 34 10.25 -30.37 7.12
C ALA A 34 9.42 -29.19 6.62
N SER A 35 8.29 -28.90 7.27
CA SER A 35 7.44 -27.75 6.97
C SER A 35 8.14 -26.43 7.25
N ALA A 36 8.84 -26.31 8.38
CA ALA A 36 9.63 -25.12 8.73
C ALA A 36 10.71 -24.83 7.68
N ARG A 37 11.46 -25.84 7.25
CA ARG A 37 12.43 -25.72 6.15
C ARG A 37 11.79 -25.23 4.86
N GLN A 38 10.64 -25.79 4.49
CA GLN A 38 9.95 -25.42 3.27
C GLN A 38 9.44 -23.97 3.32
N ILE A 39 8.90 -23.52 4.47
CA ILE A 39 8.44 -22.14 4.67
C ILE A 39 9.62 -21.17 4.54
N VAL A 40 10.74 -21.42 5.23
CA VAL A 40 11.93 -20.56 5.17
C VAL A 40 12.52 -20.54 3.75
N HIS A 41 12.62 -21.69 3.08
CA HIS A 41 13.12 -21.76 1.70
C HIS A 41 12.27 -20.96 0.72
N ARG A 42 10.94 -21.09 0.79
CA ARG A 42 10.02 -20.30 -0.03
C ARG A 42 10.12 -18.80 0.27
N ALA A 43 10.26 -18.44 1.54
CA ALA A 43 10.43 -17.05 1.95
C ALA A 43 11.73 -16.46 1.37
N LYS A 44 12.84 -17.22 1.42
CA LYS A 44 14.14 -16.81 0.86
C LYS A 44 14.06 -16.58 -0.65
N ARG A 45 13.52 -17.55 -1.40
CA ARG A 45 13.31 -17.40 -2.85
C ARG A 45 12.41 -16.20 -3.20
N ARG A 46 11.38 -15.96 -2.41
CA ARG A 46 10.49 -14.81 -2.65
C ARG A 46 11.19 -13.48 -2.41
N LEU A 47 12.07 -13.41 -1.40
CA LEU A 47 12.92 -12.23 -1.16
C LEU A 47 13.96 -12.04 -2.26
N GLU A 48 14.57 -13.11 -2.74
CA GLU A 48 15.51 -13.08 -3.86
C GLU A 48 14.81 -12.58 -5.14
N ASN A 49 13.68 -13.16 -5.51
CA ASN A 49 12.87 -12.73 -6.64
C ASN A 49 12.41 -11.26 -6.50
N ALA A 50 12.04 -10.84 -5.28
CA ALA A 50 11.67 -9.45 -5.01
C ALA A 50 12.87 -8.49 -5.12
N ARG A 51 14.09 -8.94 -4.75
CA ARG A 51 15.34 -8.18 -4.94
C ARG A 51 15.73 -8.11 -6.42
N GLU A 52 15.66 -9.21 -7.14
CA GLU A 52 15.91 -9.26 -8.58
C GLU A 52 14.93 -8.37 -9.34
N SER A 53 13.64 -8.46 -9.01
CA SER A 53 12.61 -7.56 -9.56
C SER A 53 12.83 -6.10 -9.16
N ALA A 54 13.40 -5.83 -7.96
CA ALA A 54 13.78 -4.48 -7.53
C ALA A 54 15.05 -3.98 -8.25
N GLY A 55 15.99 -4.88 -8.57
CA GLY A 55 17.19 -4.57 -9.37
C GLY A 55 16.88 -4.32 -10.86
N MET A 56 15.78 -4.85 -11.37
CA MET A 56 15.25 -4.59 -12.71
C MET A 56 14.25 -3.44 -12.75
N LYS A 57 13.94 -2.80 -11.62
CA LYS A 57 13.08 -1.62 -11.61
C LYS A 57 13.77 -0.50 -12.41
N ALA A 58 13.04 0.02 -13.38
CA ALA A 58 13.35 1.30 -14.00
C ALA A 58 13.69 2.32 -12.90
N PRO A 59 14.58 3.28 -13.16
CA PRO A 59 14.96 4.27 -12.17
C PRO A 59 13.70 4.87 -11.53
N PRO A 60 13.68 5.11 -10.21
CA PRO A 60 12.50 5.60 -9.53
C PRO A 60 12.03 6.90 -10.20
N MET A 61 10.72 7.02 -10.39
CA MET A 61 10.13 8.22 -10.97
C MET A 61 10.58 9.46 -10.17
N PRO A 62 11.10 10.52 -10.83
CA PRO A 62 11.52 11.73 -10.14
C PRO A 62 10.37 12.32 -9.30
N ALA A 63 10.69 12.89 -8.13
CA ALA A 63 9.67 13.43 -7.21
C ALA A 63 8.73 14.46 -7.87
N VAL A 64 9.26 15.27 -8.79
CA VAL A 64 8.45 16.23 -9.56
C VAL A 64 7.43 15.52 -10.45
N ALA A 65 7.83 14.43 -11.12
CA ALA A 65 6.92 13.65 -11.95
C ALA A 65 5.86 12.90 -11.11
N GLN A 66 6.25 12.42 -9.91
CA GLN A 66 5.31 11.84 -8.96
C GLN A 66 4.24 12.85 -8.54
N LEU A 67 4.68 14.07 -8.18
CA LEU A 67 3.76 15.15 -7.79
C LEU A 67 2.80 15.50 -8.91
N GLU A 68 3.29 15.65 -10.14
CA GLU A 68 2.45 15.97 -11.28
C GLU A 68 1.42 14.88 -11.57
N LEU A 69 1.82 13.61 -11.51
CA LEU A 69 0.92 12.48 -11.66
C LEU A 69 -0.17 12.47 -10.57
N LEU A 70 0.22 12.72 -9.32
CA LEU A 70 -0.70 12.78 -8.19
C LEU A 70 -1.65 13.98 -8.28
N ARG A 71 -1.21 15.14 -8.74
CA ARG A 71 -2.09 16.29 -9.00
C ARG A 71 -3.16 15.96 -10.02
N ARG A 72 -2.79 15.30 -11.12
CA ARG A 72 -3.74 14.82 -12.13
C ARG A 72 -4.72 13.78 -11.56
N LEU A 73 -4.22 12.88 -10.69
CA LEU A 73 -5.07 11.91 -10.02
C LEU A 73 -6.09 12.59 -9.09
N VAL A 74 -5.64 13.54 -8.27
CA VAL A 74 -6.51 14.35 -7.39
C VAL A 74 -7.57 15.06 -8.21
N GLN A 75 -7.18 15.74 -9.30
CA GLN A 75 -8.12 16.43 -10.19
C GLN A 75 -9.16 15.46 -10.78
N ALA A 76 -8.73 14.31 -11.28
CA ALA A 76 -9.63 13.31 -11.86
C ALA A 76 -10.61 12.73 -10.82
N ILE A 77 -10.16 12.51 -9.58
CA ILE A 77 -11.02 12.02 -8.48
C ILE A 77 -12.02 13.12 -8.10
N SER A 78 -11.55 14.37 -7.90
CA SER A 78 -12.39 15.48 -7.47
C SER A 78 -13.46 15.84 -8.52
N SER A 79 -13.16 15.67 -9.81
CA SER A 79 -14.11 15.91 -10.90
C SER A 79 -14.99 14.70 -11.24
N GLY A 80 -14.80 13.56 -10.58
CA GLY A 80 -15.51 12.32 -10.90
C GLY A 80 -15.23 11.78 -12.31
N HIS A 81 -14.03 12.04 -12.85
CA HIS A 81 -13.69 11.63 -14.20
C HIS A 81 -13.12 10.19 -14.22
N LEU A 82 -14.00 9.18 -14.24
CA LEU A 82 -13.67 7.76 -14.16
C LEU A 82 -12.55 7.32 -15.11
N GLU A 83 -12.66 7.65 -16.40
CA GLU A 83 -11.63 7.28 -17.39
C GLU A 83 -10.30 8.01 -17.15
N GLY A 84 -10.35 9.24 -16.63
CA GLY A 84 -9.16 9.98 -16.21
C GLY A 84 -8.43 9.26 -15.07
N ILE A 85 -9.15 8.83 -14.04
CA ILE A 85 -8.60 8.06 -12.93
C ILE A 85 -7.96 6.76 -13.45
N LYS A 86 -8.70 6.01 -14.28
CA LYS A 86 -8.26 4.73 -14.83
C LYS A 86 -6.95 4.85 -15.61
N ARG A 87 -6.79 5.87 -16.46
CA ARG A 87 -5.57 6.08 -17.27
C ARG A 87 -4.33 6.37 -16.44
N LEU A 88 -4.47 6.89 -15.23
CA LEU A 88 -3.37 7.20 -14.34
C LEU A 88 -2.90 5.98 -13.51
N LEU A 89 -3.68 4.89 -13.53
CA LEU A 89 -3.38 3.63 -12.86
C LEU A 89 -2.81 2.62 -13.87
N ALA A 90 -1.80 1.86 -13.46
CA ALA A 90 -1.31 0.73 -14.24
C ALA A 90 -2.42 -0.33 -14.37
N GLU A 91 -2.46 -1.06 -15.47
CA GLU A 91 -3.49 -2.07 -15.72
C GLU A 91 -3.63 -3.07 -14.57
N GLU A 92 -2.49 -3.52 -14.02
CA GLU A 92 -2.40 -4.44 -12.89
C GLU A 92 -2.24 -3.72 -11.54
N ALA A 93 -2.66 -2.46 -11.45
CA ALA A 93 -2.54 -1.71 -10.21
C ALA A 93 -3.20 -2.44 -9.03
N GLU A 94 -2.58 -2.31 -7.86
CA GLU A 94 -3.03 -2.92 -6.61
C GLU A 94 -3.40 -1.85 -5.59
N MET A 95 -4.52 -2.04 -4.88
CA MET A 95 -4.89 -1.20 -3.75
C MET A 95 -5.02 -2.04 -2.48
N LEU A 96 -4.28 -1.64 -1.46
CA LEU A 96 -4.23 -2.29 -0.14
C LEU A 96 -4.75 -1.32 0.91
N GLY A 97 -5.62 -1.78 1.81
CA GLY A 97 -6.17 -0.96 2.88
C GLY A 97 -5.91 -1.51 4.27
N ASP A 98 -5.57 -0.62 5.20
CA ASP A 98 -5.61 -0.88 6.65
C ASP A 98 -6.76 -0.08 7.26
N PHE A 99 -7.79 -0.79 7.68
CA PHE A 99 -9.05 -0.21 8.20
C PHE A 99 -9.19 -0.40 9.71
N GLY A 100 -8.21 -1.05 10.36
CA GLY A 100 -8.35 -1.47 11.76
C GLY A 100 -9.54 -2.41 11.95
N ASP A 101 -10.04 -2.49 13.17
CA ASP A 101 -11.18 -3.35 13.53
C ASP A 101 -12.55 -2.84 13.04
N VAL A 102 -12.58 -1.65 12.41
CA VAL A 102 -13.84 -0.92 12.16
C VAL A 102 -14.57 -1.35 10.89
N ARG A 103 -13.91 -1.98 9.90
CA ARG A 103 -14.58 -2.47 8.67
C ARG A 103 -13.82 -3.60 7.98
N PRO A 104 -14.32 -4.84 8.03
CA PRO A 104 -13.70 -5.98 7.33
C PRO A 104 -13.90 -5.98 5.81
N SER A 105 -14.72 -5.09 5.23
CA SER A 105 -15.15 -5.16 3.83
C SER A 105 -14.07 -4.84 2.78
N LEU A 106 -12.93 -4.26 3.16
CA LEU A 106 -11.79 -4.01 2.29
C LEU A 106 -10.50 -4.68 2.80
N ALA A 107 -10.63 -5.70 3.63
CA ALA A 107 -9.52 -6.53 4.12
C ALA A 107 -8.82 -7.32 2.99
N ARG A 108 -9.39 -7.33 1.78
CA ARG A 108 -8.79 -7.97 0.62
C ARG A 108 -8.22 -6.92 -0.34
N PRO A 109 -7.04 -7.17 -0.91
CA PRO A 109 -6.49 -6.33 -1.96
C PRO A 109 -7.48 -6.17 -3.13
N LEU A 110 -7.56 -4.94 -3.66
CA LEU A 110 -8.31 -4.65 -4.88
C LEU A 110 -7.32 -4.60 -6.04
N PHE A 111 -7.55 -5.37 -7.08
CA PHE A 111 -6.68 -5.46 -8.25
C PHE A 111 -7.35 -4.89 -9.49
N GLY A 112 -6.54 -4.23 -10.33
CA GLY A 112 -6.89 -3.72 -11.64
C GLY A 112 -7.34 -2.27 -11.64
N ALA A 113 -6.81 -1.50 -12.61
CA ALA A 113 -7.09 -0.07 -12.78
C ALA A 113 -8.59 0.25 -12.82
N GLN A 114 -9.37 -0.57 -13.52
CA GLN A 114 -10.81 -0.38 -13.65
C GLN A 114 -11.53 -0.41 -12.30
N ARG A 115 -11.23 -1.39 -11.45
CA ARG A 115 -11.89 -1.56 -10.14
C ARG A 115 -11.48 -0.47 -9.16
N ILE A 116 -10.20 -0.09 -9.18
CA ILE A 116 -9.68 0.99 -8.34
C ILE A 116 -10.29 2.32 -8.76
N ALA A 117 -10.38 2.59 -10.06
CA ALA A 117 -11.03 3.80 -10.57
C ALA A 117 -12.51 3.87 -10.20
N GLN A 118 -13.23 2.75 -10.30
CA GLN A 118 -14.63 2.66 -9.86
C GLN A 118 -14.80 2.93 -8.37
N LEU A 119 -13.85 2.49 -7.52
CA LEU A 119 -13.90 2.79 -6.09
C LEU A 119 -13.72 4.29 -5.83
N TYR A 120 -12.75 4.95 -6.47
CA TYR A 120 -12.56 6.40 -6.36
C TYR A 120 -13.78 7.17 -6.88
N TYR A 121 -14.32 6.74 -8.00
CA TYR A 121 -15.54 7.34 -8.57
C TYR A 121 -16.74 7.19 -7.63
N ALA A 122 -16.95 6.01 -7.05
CA ALA A 122 -18.01 5.78 -6.06
C ALA A 122 -17.84 6.65 -4.80
N MET A 123 -16.59 6.91 -4.38
CA MET A 123 -16.29 7.82 -3.27
C MET A 123 -16.66 9.27 -3.64
N HIS A 124 -16.36 9.72 -4.87
CA HIS A 124 -16.76 11.02 -5.38
C HIS A 124 -18.30 11.16 -5.38
N LEU A 125 -19.01 10.18 -5.94
CA LEU A 125 -20.49 10.21 -5.97
C LEU A 125 -21.11 10.24 -4.58
N ARG A 126 -20.49 9.53 -3.62
CA ARG A 126 -21.02 9.41 -2.26
C ARG A 126 -20.81 10.67 -1.42
N HIS A 127 -19.66 11.33 -1.58
CA HIS A 127 -19.24 12.40 -0.68
C HIS A 127 -19.23 13.79 -1.34
N GLY A 128 -19.11 13.86 -2.67
CA GLY A 128 -19.17 15.12 -3.42
C GLY A 128 -18.34 16.23 -2.78
N ASP A 129 -18.99 17.36 -2.53
CA ASP A 129 -18.35 18.55 -1.94
C ASP A 129 -17.90 18.37 -0.47
N ALA A 130 -18.43 17.36 0.23
CA ALA A 130 -17.98 17.03 1.58
C ALA A 130 -16.56 16.40 1.59
N MET A 131 -16.05 15.95 0.42
CA MET A 131 -14.73 15.35 0.27
C MET A 131 -13.70 16.39 -0.17
N ARG A 132 -12.64 16.55 0.60
CA ARG A 132 -11.46 17.34 0.25
C ARG A 132 -10.24 16.44 0.13
N LEU A 133 -9.48 16.63 -0.94
CA LEU A 133 -8.24 15.91 -1.22
C LEU A 133 -7.05 16.86 -1.15
N GLU A 134 -5.99 16.45 -0.49
CA GLU A 134 -4.82 17.29 -0.24
C GLU A 134 -3.53 16.44 -0.38
N LEU A 135 -2.54 16.98 -1.08
CA LEU A 135 -1.22 16.35 -1.20
C LEU A 135 -0.29 16.91 -0.14
N ALA A 136 0.40 16.02 0.57
CA ALA A 136 1.40 16.38 1.57
C ALA A 136 2.58 15.39 1.54
N ILE A 137 3.72 15.82 2.06
CA ILE A 137 4.87 14.93 2.26
C ILE A 137 4.78 14.33 3.65
N LEU A 138 4.65 13.00 3.73
CA LEU A 138 4.67 12.24 4.97
C LEU A 138 5.81 11.23 4.92
N ASN A 139 6.69 11.25 5.92
CA ASN A 139 7.86 10.37 5.99
C ASN A 139 8.76 10.43 4.72
N GLY A 140 8.84 11.58 4.07
CA GLY A 140 9.65 11.79 2.86
C GLY A 140 8.98 11.35 1.55
N GLU A 141 7.72 10.92 1.57
CA GLU A 141 6.98 10.45 0.40
C GLU A 141 5.71 11.28 0.16
N TRP A 142 5.37 11.52 -1.11
CA TRP A 142 4.10 12.15 -1.45
C TRP A 142 2.94 11.27 -1.05
N SER A 143 2.02 11.86 -0.29
CA SER A 143 0.83 11.21 0.24
C SER A 143 -0.42 12.01 -0.10
N LEU A 144 -1.54 11.33 -0.32
CA LEU A 144 -2.85 11.93 -0.50
C LEU A 144 -3.65 11.79 0.80
N LEU A 145 -3.99 12.93 1.38
CA LEU A 145 -4.88 13.03 2.53
C LEU A 145 -6.30 13.24 2.02
N ARG A 146 -7.22 12.43 2.48
CA ARG A 146 -8.64 12.59 2.21
C ARG A 146 -9.37 13.00 3.47
N TYR A 147 -10.06 14.10 3.39
CA TYR A 147 -10.96 14.59 4.42
C TYR A 147 -12.41 14.40 3.98
N ILE A 148 -13.28 14.06 4.91
CA ILE A 148 -14.74 13.98 4.71
C ILE A 148 -15.38 14.77 5.85
N ASP A 149 -16.25 15.71 5.53
CA ASP A 149 -16.87 16.64 6.50
C ASP A 149 -15.82 17.32 7.41
N GLY A 150 -14.67 17.67 6.83
CA GLY A 150 -13.56 18.33 7.54
C GLY A 150 -12.68 17.41 8.39
N ALA A 151 -13.06 16.14 8.60
CA ALA A 151 -12.28 15.16 9.35
C ALA A 151 -11.37 14.33 8.44
N LEU A 152 -10.13 14.07 8.88
CA LEU A 152 -9.20 13.19 8.17
C LEU A 152 -9.75 11.76 8.15
N ASP A 153 -10.14 11.28 6.98
CA ASP A 153 -10.72 9.96 6.76
C ASP A 153 -9.68 8.91 6.34
N SER A 154 -8.70 9.30 5.52
CA SER A 154 -7.63 8.38 5.12
C SER A 154 -6.36 9.11 4.68
N VAL A 155 -5.24 8.38 4.79
CA VAL A 155 -3.97 8.73 4.16
C VAL A 155 -3.60 7.65 3.17
N GLN A 156 -3.19 8.06 1.97
CA GLN A 156 -2.83 7.15 0.90
C GLN A 156 -1.41 7.41 0.44
N THR A 157 -0.62 6.35 0.32
CA THR A 157 0.74 6.38 -0.25
C THR A 157 0.76 5.59 -1.55
N PHE A 158 1.74 5.87 -2.42
CA PHE A 158 1.74 5.40 -3.79
C PHE A 158 3.08 4.79 -4.18
N GLU A 159 3.04 3.71 -4.96
CA GLU A 159 4.18 3.23 -5.73
C GLU A 159 3.90 3.49 -7.22
N PHE A 160 4.97 3.77 -7.94
CA PHE A 160 4.88 4.15 -9.35
C PHE A 160 5.66 3.19 -10.22
N THR A 161 5.15 2.96 -11.43
CA THR A 161 5.84 2.23 -12.49
C THR A 161 5.78 3.10 -13.74
N ASN A 162 6.94 3.50 -14.29
CA ASN A 162 7.01 4.43 -15.42
C ASN A 162 6.27 5.76 -15.13
N VAL A 163 5.10 5.93 -15.75
CA VAL A 163 4.27 7.16 -15.66
C VAL A 163 2.89 6.89 -15.07
N GLN A 164 2.73 5.78 -14.34
CA GLN A 164 1.45 5.36 -13.77
C GLN A 164 1.62 4.93 -12.30
N VAL A 165 0.51 5.01 -11.56
CA VAL A 165 0.43 4.45 -10.21
C VAL A 165 0.27 2.94 -10.31
N SER A 166 1.20 2.18 -9.73
CA SER A 166 1.17 0.71 -9.69
C SER A 166 0.59 0.16 -8.39
N ARG A 167 0.71 0.92 -7.28
CA ARG A 167 0.14 0.50 -6.00
C ARG A 167 -0.34 1.69 -5.20
N VAL A 168 -1.47 1.50 -4.52
CA VAL A 168 -2.03 2.43 -3.55
C VAL A 168 -2.14 1.72 -2.21
N ARG A 169 -1.58 2.32 -1.16
CA ARG A 169 -1.78 1.87 0.23
C ARG A 169 -2.65 2.88 0.95
N ILE A 170 -3.77 2.44 1.51
CA ILE A 170 -4.71 3.27 2.22
C ILE A 170 -4.67 2.98 3.71
N GLN A 171 -4.35 3.99 4.51
CA GLN A 171 -4.47 3.94 5.96
C GLN A 171 -5.77 4.62 6.38
N ARG A 172 -6.68 3.86 7.00
CA ARG A 172 -7.96 4.34 7.56
C ARG A 172 -8.17 3.92 9.01
N ASN A 173 -7.19 3.28 9.63
CA ASN A 173 -7.27 2.93 11.05
C ASN A 173 -7.30 4.22 11.89
N PRO A 174 -8.38 4.51 12.64
CA PRO A 174 -8.54 5.76 13.40
C PRO A 174 -7.42 5.99 14.42
N VAL A 175 -6.94 4.92 15.05
CA VAL A 175 -5.85 4.99 16.04
C VAL A 175 -4.56 5.47 15.38
N LYS A 176 -4.26 4.94 14.18
CA LYS A 176 -3.07 5.36 13.42
C LYS A 176 -3.23 6.76 12.81
N LEU A 177 -4.42 7.13 12.36
CA LEU A 177 -4.69 8.47 11.84
C LEU A 177 -4.60 9.54 12.93
N ALA A 178 -4.97 9.22 14.16
CA ALA A 178 -4.87 10.16 15.29
C ALA A 178 -3.44 10.63 15.53
N THR A 179 -2.43 9.78 15.28
CA THR A 179 -1.01 10.13 15.46
C THR A 179 -0.49 11.14 14.42
N LEU A 180 -1.24 11.39 13.34
CA LEU A 180 -0.86 12.31 12.27
C LEU A 180 -1.41 13.72 12.49
N LYS A 181 -2.41 13.90 13.39
CA LYS A 181 -3.03 15.20 13.66
C LYS A 181 -2.06 16.22 14.27
N ASP A 182 -1.04 15.73 14.97
CA ASP A 182 -0.07 16.57 15.70
C ASP A 182 1.24 16.80 14.92
N LYS A 183 1.37 16.29 13.68
CA LYS A 183 2.56 16.50 12.87
C LYS A 183 2.37 17.65 11.89
N PRO A 184 3.35 18.59 11.79
CA PRO A 184 3.30 19.62 10.76
C PRO A 184 3.34 18.95 9.38
N LEU A 185 2.29 19.15 8.60
CA LEU A 185 2.21 18.72 7.21
C LEU A 185 3.04 19.71 6.39
N VAL A 186 4.10 19.22 5.75
CA VAL A 186 4.87 20.03 4.78
C VAL A 186 4.17 19.89 3.44
N SER A 187 3.59 20.98 2.98
CA SER A 187 2.94 21.13 1.67
C SER A 187 3.94 21.56 0.58
#